data_d68a5f5f0ecdc383886839bc03a51943
#
_entry.id   d68a5f5f0ecdc383886839bc03a51943
#
_cell.length_a   1.000
_cell.length_b   1.000
_cell.length_c   1.000
_cell.angle_alpha   90.00
_cell.angle_beta   90.00
_cell.angle_gamma   90.00
#
_symmetry.space_group_name_H-M   'P 1'
#
loop_
_entity.id
_entity.type
_entity.pdbx_description
1 polymer ?
#
loop_
_entity_poly.entity_id
_entity_poly.type
_entity_poly.pdbx_seq_one_letter_code
_entity_poly.pdbx_strand_id
1 'polypeptide(L)'
;MDAVHDGNDTSLRLWRDSQDRLRIRVENRETCILVSVEGEIDYLTADAFREHVLSHSEAVGRIILDLQDVKFCDSSGLGALVGLWKTVTARQGRLVLSRPSPVCLRILQRTGLDAHIVISPTLRHALAEMVDGQGGAPPSPLVPNARQDAS
;
A
#
# COMPACT_ATOMS: atom_id res chain seq x y z
N MET A 1 -9.72 -18.80 -19.04
CA MET A 1 -9.58 -18.40 -19.20
C MET A 1 -9.33 -17.65 -19.22
N ASP A 2 -9.32 -17.30 -19.36
CA ASP A 2 -9.18 -16.60 -19.43
C ASP A 2 -9.13 -15.75 -19.71
N ALA A 3 -9.23 -15.45 -19.88
CA ALA A 3 -9.27 -14.68 -20.17
C ALA A 3 -9.31 -13.90 -20.36
N VAL A 4 -9.36 -13.80 -20.41
CA VAL A 4 -9.45 -13.07 -20.58
C VAL A 4 -9.36 -12.27 -20.75
N HIS A 5 -9.22 -11.84 -21.06
CA HIS A 5 -9.09 -10.92 -21.14
C HIS A 5 -9.20 -10.17 -21.89
N ASP A 6 -9.41 -9.69 -21.95
CA ASP A 6 -9.74 -8.86 -22.62
C ASP A 6 -8.93 -7.74 -22.58
N GLY A 7 -8.59 -7.27 -23.17
CA GLY A 7 -7.72 -6.31 -23.19
C GLY A 7 -7.61 -5.38 -22.12
N ASN A 8 -8.47 -5.32 -21.35
CA ASN A 8 -8.40 -4.44 -20.43
C ASN A 8 -7.73 -4.81 -19.34
N ASP A 9 -7.31 -5.86 -19.27
CA ASP A 9 -6.53 -6.17 -18.35
C ASP A 9 -6.74 -5.88 -17.04
N THR A 10 -7.76 -6.09 -16.57
CA THR A 10 -7.96 -5.99 -15.24
C THR A 10 -7.76 -7.28 -14.65
N SER A 11 -6.66 -7.86 -14.77
CA SER A 11 -6.45 -9.16 -14.18
C SER A 11 -6.50 -9.04 -12.69
N LEU A 12 -7.11 -10.00 -12.06
CA LEU A 12 -7.29 -10.06 -10.64
C LEU A 12 -6.52 -11.25 -10.12
N ARG A 13 -5.71 -11.05 -9.11
CA ARG A 13 -4.97 -12.12 -8.50
C ARG A 13 -5.26 -12.18 -7.03
N LEU A 14 -5.44 -13.37 -6.54
CA LEU A 14 -5.77 -13.59 -5.13
C LEU A 14 -4.69 -14.42 -4.50
N TRP A 15 -4.28 -14.06 -3.32
CA TRP A 15 -3.31 -14.81 -2.54
C TRP A 15 -3.80 -14.93 -1.12
N ARG A 16 -3.49 -16.05 -0.50
CA ARG A 16 -3.92 -16.31 0.85
C ARG A 16 -2.80 -16.99 1.58
N ASP A 17 -2.55 -16.54 2.81
CA ASP A 17 -1.59 -17.17 3.68
C ASP A 17 -2.02 -18.61 4.00
N SER A 18 -1.06 -19.49 4.24
CA SER A 18 -1.37 -20.89 4.46
C SER A 18 -2.30 -21.13 5.65
N GLN A 19 -2.30 -20.24 6.63
CA GLN A 19 -3.21 -20.38 7.75
C GLN A 19 -4.39 -19.44 7.64
N ASP A 20 -4.57 -18.88 6.46
CA ASP A 20 -5.70 -18.01 6.18
C ASP A 20 -5.73 -16.78 7.09
N ARG A 21 -4.60 -16.35 7.58
CA ARG A 21 -4.54 -15.19 8.46
C ARG A 21 -4.50 -13.90 7.66
N LEU A 22 -4.05 -13.95 6.42
CA LEU A 22 -3.92 -12.79 5.57
C LEU A 22 -4.35 -13.14 4.16
N ARG A 23 -5.14 -12.29 3.55
CA ARG A 23 -5.55 -12.47 2.16
C ARG A 23 -5.26 -11.19 1.41
N ILE A 24 -4.71 -11.33 0.22
CA ILE A 24 -4.32 -10.20 -0.60
C ILE A 24 -4.94 -10.35 -1.97
N ARG A 25 -5.52 -9.28 -2.47
CA ARG A 25 -6.14 -9.26 -3.75
C ARG A 25 -5.48 -8.17 -4.53
N VAL A 26 -4.91 -8.48 -5.65
CA VAL A 26 -4.21 -7.53 -6.51
C VAL A 26 -4.98 -7.37 -7.78
N GLU A 27 -5.33 -6.14 -8.10
CA GLU A 27 -6.12 -5.86 -9.28
C GLU A 27 -5.40 -4.82 -10.10
N ASN A 28 -5.09 -5.13 -11.35
CA ASN A 28 -4.44 -4.18 -12.23
C ASN A 28 -5.46 -3.16 -12.70
N ARG A 29 -5.10 -1.92 -12.57
CA ARG A 29 -5.92 -0.83 -13.07
C ARG A 29 -5.09 -0.07 -14.09
N GLU A 30 -5.74 0.82 -14.79
CA GLU A 30 -5.09 1.50 -15.86
C GLU A 30 -3.88 2.30 -15.40
N THR A 31 -3.94 2.96 -14.28
CA THR A 31 -2.86 3.81 -13.82
C THR A 31 -2.12 3.30 -12.60
N CYS A 32 -2.53 2.18 -12.04
CA CYS A 32 -1.93 1.69 -10.81
C CYS A 32 -2.34 0.26 -10.57
N ILE A 33 -1.80 -0.33 -9.52
CA ILE A 33 -2.37 -1.58 -9.04
C ILE A 33 -3.09 -1.28 -7.75
N LEU A 34 -4.21 -1.95 -7.56
CA LEU A 34 -4.99 -1.82 -6.35
C LEU A 34 -4.81 -3.10 -5.56
N VAL A 35 -4.26 -2.99 -4.36
CA VAL A 35 -4.00 -4.13 -3.52
C VAL A 35 -4.91 -4.04 -2.31
N SER A 36 -5.82 -4.98 -2.17
CA SER A 36 -6.72 -5.01 -1.03
C SER A 36 -6.23 -6.06 -0.06
N VAL A 37 -6.14 -5.70 1.21
CA VAL A 37 -5.57 -6.55 2.22
C VAL A 37 -6.62 -6.84 3.27
N GLU A 38 -6.77 -8.11 3.62
CA GLU A 38 -7.74 -8.50 4.61
C GLU A 38 -7.09 -9.41 5.63
N GLY A 39 -7.31 -9.16 6.90
CA GLY A 39 -6.81 -10.04 7.95
C GLY A 39 -5.77 -9.37 8.83
N GLU A 40 -4.72 -10.09 9.13
CA GLU A 40 -3.74 -9.66 10.11
C GLU A 40 -2.37 -9.49 9.48
N ILE A 41 -1.76 -8.35 9.72
CA ILE A 41 -0.40 -8.10 9.28
C ILE A 41 0.46 -8.08 10.53
N ASP A 42 1.02 -9.22 10.85
CA ASP A 42 1.79 -9.38 12.09
C ASP A 42 3.14 -10.01 11.75
N TYR A 43 3.87 -10.43 12.78
CA TYR A 43 5.20 -10.93 12.55
C TYR A 43 5.24 -12.21 11.73
N LEU A 44 4.14 -12.94 11.64
CA LEU A 44 4.09 -14.15 10.84
C LEU A 44 3.77 -13.87 9.38
N THR A 45 3.09 -12.78 9.10
CA THR A 45 2.62 -12.50 7.75
C THR A 45 3.32 -11.31 7.09
N ALA A 46 4.05 -10.51 7.87
CA ALA A 46 4.59 -9.24 7.38
C ALA A 46 5.52 -9.41 6.19
N ASP A 47 6.42 -10.38 6.23
CA ASP A 47 7.37 -10.55 5.13
C ASP A 47 6.66 -10.99 3.87
N ALA A 48 5.74 -11.95 3.98
CA ALA A 48 5.01 -12.42 2.81
C ALA A 48 4.16 -11.30 2.23
N PHE A 49 3.55 -10.49 3.09
CA PHE A 49 2.76 -9.35 2.65
C PHE A 49 3.62 -8.40 1.83
N ARG A 50 4.76 -8.00 2.37
CA ARG A 50 5.62 -7.05 1.69
C ARG A 50 6.13 -7.60 0.36
N GLU A 51 6.59 -8.84 0.37
CA GLU A 51 7.14 -9.44 -0.83
C GLU A 51 6.09 -9.61 -1.90
N HIS A 52 4.89 -9.99 -1.50
CA HIS A 52 3.83 -10.22 -2.46
C HIS A 52 3.42 -8.92 -3.14
N VAL A 53 3.29 -7.85 -2.37
CA VAL A 53 2.94 -6.56 -2.94
C VAL A 53 4.04 -6.07 -3.87
N LEU A 54 5.30 -6.17 -3.43
CA LEU A 54 6.39 -5.69 -4.26
C LEU A 54 6.54 -6.48 -5.55
N SER A 55 6.29 -7.77 -5.51
CA SER A 55 6.45 -8.58 -6.71
C SER A 55 5.43 -8.22 -7.77
N HIS A 56 4.27 -7.71 -7.39
CA HIS A 56 3.26 -7.34 -8.36
C HIS A 56 3.36 -5.88 -8.79
N SER A 57 4.24 -5.11 -8.16
CA SER A 57 4.31 -3.70 -8.46
C SER A 57 5.53 -3.32 -9.28
N GLU A 58 6.37 -4.27 -9.63
CA GLU A 58 7.63 -3.93 -10.26
C GLU A 58 7.49 -3.15 -11.53
N ALA A 59 6.52 -3.48 -12.33
CA ALA A 59 6.38 -2.81 -13.61
C ALA A 59 5.59 -1.52 -13.50
N VAL A 60 4.73 -1.40 -12.51
CA VAL A 60 3.81 -0.29 -12.46
C VAL A 60 4.30 0.86 -11.61
N GLY A 61 4.82 0.60 -10.47
CA GLY A 61 5.34 1.64 -9.61
C GLY A 61 4.30 2.45 -8.88
N ARG A 62 3.03 2.26 -9.15
CA ARG A 62 1.96 3.01 -8.48
C ARG A 62 1.04 2.04 -7.81
N ILE A 63 0.94 2.16 -6.50
CA ILE A 63 0.21 1.19 -5.70
C ILE A 63 -0.78 1.89 -4.80
N ILE A 64 -2.02 1.44 -4.82
CA ILE A 64 -3.00 1.80 -3.81
C ILE A 64 -3.14 0.59 -2.92
N LEU A 65 -2.91 0.78 -1.63
CA LEU A 65 -3.02 -0.29 -0.67
C LEU A 65 -4.27 -0.02 0.15
N ASP A 66 -5.29 -0.84 -0.05
CA ASP A 66 -6.56 -0.66 0.63
C ASP A 66 -6.54 -1.47 1.90
N LEU A 67 -6.61 -0.81 3.04
CA LEU A 67 -6.44 -1.43 4.33
C LEU A 67 -7.72 -1.48 5.16
N GLN A 68 -8.85 -1.34 4.50
CA GLN A 68 -10.12 -1.28 5.22
C GLN A 68 -10.41 -2.55 6.02
N ASP A 69 -10.00 -3.69 5.51
CA ASP A 69 -10.30 -4.96 6.15
C ASP A 69 -9.14 -5.55 6.95
N VAL A 70 -8.17 -4.74 7.29
CA VAL A 70 -7.08 -5.19 8.14
C VAL A 70 -7.56 -5.12 9.58
N LYS A 71 -7.57 -6.27 10.25
CA LYS A 71 -8.09 -6.36 11.59
C LYS A 71 -7.03 -6.27 12.66
N PHE A 72 -5.81 -6.46 12.31
CA PHE A 72 -4.71 -6.41 13.27
C PHE A 72 -3.43 -6.00 12.55
N CYS A 73 -2.65 -5.16 13.21
CA CYS A 73 -1.37 -4.74 12.67
C CYS A 73 -0.46 -4.43 13.85
N ASP A 74 0.61 -5.17 13.99
CA ASP A 74 1.56 -4.92 15.09
C ASP A 74 2.79 -4.19 14.54
N SER A 75 3.85 -4.12 15.31
CA SER A 75 5.03 -3.41 14.89
C SER A 75 5.69 -4.06 13.69
N SER A 76 5.55 -5.37 13.53
CA SER A 76 6.08 -6.04 12.34
C SER A 76 5.30 -5.65 11.11
N GLY A 77 3.98 -5.55 11.25
CA GLY A 77 3.14 -5.09 10.16
C GLY A 77 3.45 -3.65 9.78
N LEU A 78 3.66 -2.82 10.79
CA LEU A 78 4.03 -1.44 10.54
C LEU A 78 5.37 -1.39 9.82
N GLY A 79 6.33 -2.22 10.22
CA GLY A 79 7.62 -2.28 9.56
C GLY A 79 7.49 -2.66 8.10
N ALA A 80 6.57 -3.57 7.79
CA ALA A 80 6.34 -3.97 6.41
C ALA A 80 5.75 -2.80 5.60
N LEU A 81 4.84 -2.04 6.19
CA LEU A 81 4.28 -0.87 5.50
C LEU A 81 5.36 0.17 5.24
N VAL A 82 6.22 0.42 6.20
CA VAL A 82 7.31 1.37 6.05
C VAL A 82 8.27 0.86 4.98
N GLY A 83 8.56 -0.43 4.98
CA GLY A 83 9.45 -1.02 3.98
C GLY A 83 8.89 -0.89 2.59
N LEU A 84 7.58 -1.09 2.43
CA LEU A 84 6.94 -0.91 1.16
C LEU A 84 7.06 0.54 0.70
N TRP A 85 6.75 1.46 1.59
CA TRP A 85 6.79 2.88 1.26
C TRP A 85 8.19 3.29 0.84
N LYS A 86 9.21 2.86 1.58
CA LYS A 86 10.58 3.21 1.26
C LYS A 86 11.02 2.63 -0.08
N THR A 87 10.66 1.39 -0.32
CA THR A 87 11.06 0.71 -1.56
C THR A 87 10.39 1.36 -2.76
N VAL A 88 9.09 1.62 -2.65
CA VAL A 88 8.36 2.21 -3.75
C VAL A 88 8.86 3.63 -4.02
N THR A 89 9.11 4.39 -2.96
CA THR A 89 9.62 5.74 -3.11
C THR A 89 11.01 5.73 -3.74
N ALA A 90 11.87 4.80 -3.34
CA ALA A 90 13.20 4.71 -3.90
C ALA A 90 13.19 4.36 -5.38
N ARG A 91 12.13 3.68 -5.83
CA ARG A 91 11.97 3.36 -7.24
C ARG A 91 11.23 4.47 -7.98
N GLN A 92 11.01 5.59 -7.30
CA GLN A 92 10.29 6.71 -7.87
C GLN A 92 8.84 6.38 -8.17
N GLY A 93 8.30 5.43 -7.43
CA GLY A 93 6.90 5.08 -7.54
C GLY A 93 6.07 5.88 -6.56
N ARG A 94 4.82 5.48 -6.41
CA ARG A 94 3.91 6.19 -5.52
C ARG A 94 3.07 5.19 -4.78
N LEU A 95 3.01 5.34 -3.47
CA LEU A 95 2.20 4.48 -2.62
C LEU A 95 1.17 5.32 -1.90
N VAL A 96 -0.09 4.93 -2.00
CA VAL A 96 -1.17 5.59 -1.30
C VAL A 96 -1.89 4.54 -0.46
N LEU A 97 -2.14 4.85 0.80
CA LEU A 97 -2.92 3.98 1.67
C LEU A 97 -4.36 4.44 1.61
N SER A 98 -5.27 3.52 1.28
CA SER A 98 -6.67 3.87 1.15
C SER A 98 -7.46 3.26 2.28
N ARG A 99 -8.31 4.02 2.89
CA ARG A 99 -9.27 3.56 3.89
C ARG A 99 -8.62 2.73 5.00
N PRO A 100 -7.59 3.23 5.67
CA PRO A 100 -6.99 2.41 6.72
C PRO A 100 -8.03 2.10 7.78
N SER A 101 -8.05 0.85 8.22
CA SER A 101 -8.96 0.46 9.28
C SER A 101 -8.60 1.21 10.56
N PRO A 102 -9.48 1.23 11.56
CA PRO A 102 -9.16 1.93 12.79
C PRO A 102 -7.86 1.46 13.44
N VAL A 103 -7.57 0.18 13.38
CA VAL A 103 -6.36 -0.33 14.00
C VAL A 103 -5.15 0.13 13.20
N CYS A 104 -5.24 0.18 11.89
CA CYS A 104 -4.15 0.67 11.07
C CYS A 104 -3.96 2.17 11.26
N LEU A 105 -5.05 2.92 11.24
CA LEU A 105 -4.96 4.36 11.38
C LEU A 105 -4.33 4.74 12.71
N ARG A 106 -4.70 4.02 13.76
CA ARG A 106 -4.17 4.32 15.07
C ARG A 106 -2.65 4.15 15.12
N ILE A 107 -2.14 3.07 14.55
CA ILE A 107 -0.71 2.84 14.62
C ILE A 107 0.04 3.80 13.70
N LEU A 108 -0.56 4.19 12.59
CA LEU A 108 0.03 5.19 11.72
C LEU A 108 0.11 6.55 12.41
N GLN A 109 -0.94 6.91 13.14
CA GLN A 109 -0.95 8.17 13.85
C GLN A 109 0.01 8.18 15.01
N ARG A 110 0.07 7.10 15.77
CA ARG A 110 0.95 7.04 16.91
C ARG A 110 2.42 7.13 16.54
N THR A 111 2.76 6.64 15.38
CA THR A 111 4.15 6.63 14.95
C THR A 111 4.50 7.83 14.09
N GLY A 112 3.51 8.66 13.76
CA GLY A 112 3.76 9.83 12.93
C GLY A 112 3.88 9.52 11.47
N LEU A 113 3.66 8.28 11.07
CA LEU A 113 3.79 7.92 9.66
C LEU A 113 2.70 8.54 8.81
N ASP A 114 1.57 8.89 9.42
CA ASP A 114 0.51 9.54 8.67
C ASP A 114 0.93 10.90 8.13
N ALA A 115 2.03 11.45 8.62
CA ALA A 115 2.53 12.71 8.11
C ALA A 115 3.41 12.50 6.89
N HIS A 116 3.82 11.29 6.61
CA HIS A 116 4.75 11.02 5.52
C HIS A 116 4.14 10.21 4.37
N ILE A 117 3.25 9.29 4.70
CA ILE A 117 2.64 8.44 3.69
C ILE A 117 1.28 9.02 3.35
N VAL A 118 0.96 9.09 2.08
CA VAL A 118 -0.33 9.64 1.65
C VAL A 118 -1.43 8.69 2.07
N ILE A 119 -2.42 9.20 2.78
CA ILE A 119 -3.55 8.42 3.22
C ILE A 119 -4.81 9.05 2.64
N SER A 120 -5.61 8.25 1.98
CA SER A 120 -6.84 8.72 1.37
C SER A 120 -8.03 8.10 2.09
N PRO A 121 -9.05 8.88 2.37
CA PRO A 121 -10.21 8.38 3.11
C PRO A 121 -11.09 7.46 2.28
N THR A 122 -11.03 7.55 0.96
CA THR A 122 -11.86 6.72 0.11
C THR A 122 -11.03 6.21 -1.05
N LEU A 123 -11.53 5.16 -1.68
CA LEU A 123 -10.86 4.61 -2.83
C LEU A 123 -10.88 5.61 -3.98
N ARG A 124 -11.95 6.36 -4.11
CA ARG A 124 -12.05 7.37 -5.16
C ARG A 124 -10.94 8.40 -5.02
N HIS A 125 -10.69 8.88 -3.80
CA HIS A 125 -9.61 9.84 -3.59
C HIS A 125 -8.26 9.21 -3.90
N ALA A 126 -8.07 7.96 -3.55
CA ALA A 126 -6.81 7.28 -3.81
C ALA A 126 -6.56 7.17 -5.30
N LEU A 127 -7.60 6.84 -6.06
CA LEU A 127 -7.46 6.73 -7.51
C LEU A 127 -7.14 8.10 -8.13
N ALA A 128 -7.74 9.14 -7.62
CA ALA A 128 -7.46 10.49 -8.11
C ALA A 128 -6.02 10.88 -7.84
N GLU A 129 -5.48 10.44 -6.69
CA GLU A 129 -4.08 10.70 -6.39
C GLU A 129 -3.15 10.08 -7.42
N MET A 130 -3.53 8.95 -7.94
CA MET A 130 -2.69 8.29 -8.92
C MET A 130 -2.66 9.01 -10.25
N VAL A 131 -3.75 9.63 -10.61
CA VAL A 131 -3.82 10.36 -11.84
C VAL A 131 -3.17 11.73 -11.69
N ASP A 132 -3.58 12.47 -10.67
CA ASP A 132 -3.10 13.80 -10.50
C ASP A 132 -1.69 13.87 -10.06
N GLY A 133 -1.23 12.90 -9.33
CA GLY A 133 0.11 12.89 -8.84
C GLY A 133 1.10 12.45 -9.80
N GLN A 134 0.68 12.18 -11.05
CA GLN A 134 1.53 11.64 -11.89
C GLN A 134 2.73 12.42 -12.09
N GLY A 135 2.71 13.56 -12.20
CA GLY A 135 3.90 14.25 -12.39
C GLY A 135 4.44 14.76 -11.16
N GLY A 136 3.81 14.66 -10.13
CA GLY A 136 4.22 15.29 -8.97
C GLY A 136 5.16 14.56 -8.22
N ALA A 137 6.09 15.19 -7.72
CA ALA A 137 6.99 14.58 -6.89
C ALA A 137 6.30 14.18 -5.66
N PRO A 138 6.63 13.12 -5.12
CA PRO A 138 6.10 12.74 -3.91
C PRO A 138 6.55 13.66 -2.86
N PRO A 139 5.87 13.77 -1.87
CA PRO A 139 6.25 14.56 -0.81
C PRO A 139 7.53 14.09 -0.34
N SER A 140 8.30 14.95 -0.01
CA SER A 140 9.48 14.66 0.38
C SER A 140 9.48 13.82 1.46
N PRO A 141 10.03 12.89 1.46
CA PRO A 141 9.96 11.98 2.40
C PRO A 141 10.64 12.35 3.55
N LEU A 142 10.77 11.81 4.33
CA LEU A 142 11.45 11.89 5.38
C LEU A 142 12.43 12.78 5.40
N VAL A 143 12.45 13.63 4.95
CA VAL A 143 13.41 14.47 4.98
C VAL A 143 13.59 15.01 6.11
N PRO A 144 13.99 15.12 6.40
CA PRO A 144 14.19 15.42 7.32
C PRO A 144 14.14 16.19 7.97
N ASN A 145 13.70 16.25 7.52
CA ASN A 145 13.61 16.65 8.18
C ASN A 145 13.48 17.25 8.71
N ALA A 146 13.41 17.75 8.35
CA ALA A 146 13.30 18.05 8.68
C ALA A 146 12.92 18.47 9.43
N ARG A 147 12.89 18.60 9.39
CA ARG A 147 12.52 18.62 10.03
C ARG A 147 12.58 18.64 10.92
N GLN A 148 12.76 18.65 10.67
CA GLN A 148 12.74 18.40 11.33
C GLN A 148 12.77 18.48 12.12
N ASP A 149 12.95 18.99 11.72
CA ASP A 149 12.93 18.93 12.40
C ASP A 149 12.64 19.11 13.13
N ALA A 150 12.79 19.64 13.00
CA ALA A 150 12.50 19.59 13.57
C ALA A 150 12.16 19.64 14.17
N SER A 151 12.47 19.97 14.00
CA SER A 151 12.19 19.65 14.43
C SER A 151 11.97 19.62 14.83
#